data_10c4adb4332f2004c69006ad4abe7985
#
_entry.id   10c4adb4332f2004c69006ad4abe7985
#
_cell.length_a   1.000
_cell.length_b   1.000
_cell.length_c   1.000
_cell.angle_alpha   90.00
_cell.angle_beta   90.00
_cell.angle_gamma   90.00
#
_symmetry.space_group_name_H-M   'P 1'
#
loop_
_entity.id
_entity.type
_entity.pdbx_description
1 polymer ?
#
loop_
_entity_poly.entity_id
_entity_poly.type
_entity_poly.pdbx_seq_one_letter_code
_entity_poly.pdbx_strand_id
1 'polypeptide(L)' 'MTHAYAAPEDRITLDMIVARFNVERFSKMLSEEADEAKRQTLAHLITEEKAKLDALFPRAFA' A
#
# COMPACT_ATOMS: atom_id res chain seq x y z
N MET A 1 7.40 27.04 18.71
CA MET A 1 6.76 25.93 18.74
C MET A 1 6.97 25.12 17.60
N THR A 2 7.06 24.00 17.82
CA THR A 2 7.27 23.12 16.86
C THR A 2 6.10 22.65 16.32
N HIS A 3 6.02 22.36 15.21
CA HIS A 3 4.93 21.81 14.77
C HIS A 3 5.29 20.63 14.09
N ALA A 4 4.44 19.92 13.77
CA ALA A 4 4.64 18.65 13.25
C ALA A 4 4.82 18.66 11.78
N TYR A 5 5.63 19.52 11.33
CA TYR A 5 5.87 19.52 9.93
C TYR A 5 6.81 18.40 9.60
N ALA A 6 6.36 17.47 8.80
CA ALA A 6 7.20 16.36 8.40
C ALA A 6 7.87 16.70 7.09
N ALA A 7 9.10 16.34 6.98
CA ALA A 7 9.81 16.55 5.72
C ALA A 7 9.21 15.66 4.65
N PRO A 8 9.32 16.02 3.38
CA PRO A 8 8.77 15.20 2.32
C PRO A 8 9.26 13.76 2.34
N GLU A 9 10.50 13.55 2.72
CA GLU A 9 11.03 12.20 2.79
C GLU A 9 10.32 11.39 3.86
N ASP A 10 9.98 12.01 4.97
CA ASP A 10 9.28 11.32 6.04
C ASP A 10 7.88 10.94 5.61
N ARG A 11 7.23 11.79 4.84
CA ARG A 11 5.93 11.48 4.33
C ARG A 11 5.96 10.31 3.39
N ILE A 12 6.94 10.28 2.48
CA ILE A 12 7.09 9.19 1.53
C ILE A 12 7.30 7.88 2.28
N THR A 13 8.12 7.90 3.32
CA THR A 13 8.38 6.71 4.11
C THR A 13 7.11 6.21 4.79
N LEU A 14 6.33 7.12 5.35
CA LEU A 14 5.12 6.74 6.02
C LEU A 14 4.11 6.18 5.03
N ASP A 15 3.95 6.82 3.89
CA ASP A 15 3.04 6.34 2.86
C ASP A 15 3.45 4.95 2.40
N MET A 16 4.73 4.70 2.27
CA MET A 16 5.22 3.41 1.85
C MET A 16 4.90 2.34 2.88
N ILE A 17 5.07 2.66 4.16
CA ILE A 17 4.76 1.72 5.23
C ILE A 17 3.27 1.37 5.22
N VAL A 18 2.43 2.38 5.09
CA VAL A 18 1.00 2.16 5.08
C VAL A 18 0.59 1.30 3.88
N ALA A 19 1.15 1.59 2.71
CA ALA A 19 0.81 0.82 1.52
C ALA A 19 1.26 -0.64 1.67
N ARG A 20 2.42 -0.87 2.25
CA ARG A 20 2.90 -2.23 2.46
C ARG A 20 2.02 -2.99 3.44
N PHE A 21 1.62 -2.33 4.53
CA PHE A 21 0.70 -2.94 5.46
C PHE A 21 -0.61 -3.30 4.79
N ASN A 22 -1.11 -2.41 3.93
CA ASN A 22 -2.35 -2.67 3.25
C ASN A 22 -2.23 -3.87 2.30
N VAL A 23 -1.12 -3.98 1.60
CA VAL A 23 -0.91 -5.14 0.72
C VAL A 23 -0.92 -6.43 1.53
N GLU A 24 -0.22 -6.44 2.66
CA GLU A 24 -0.19 -7.64 3.49
C GLU A 24 -1.55 -7.97 4.04
N ARG A 25 -2.25 -6.95 4.54
CA ARG A 25 -3.55 -7.15 5.14
C ARG A 25 -4.56 -7.65 4.12
N PHE A 26 -4.62 -6.99 2.96
CA PHE A 26 -5.56 -7.40 1.93
C PHE A 26 -5.21 -8.76 1.37
N SER A 27 -3.92 -9.09 1.28
CA SER A 27 -3.51 -10.41 0.80
C SER A 27 -3.97 -11.50 1.75
N LYS A 28 -3.86 -11.24 3.05
CA LYS A 28 -4.35 -12.20 4.03
C LYS A 28 -5.86 -12.35 3.92
N MET A 29 -6.56 -11.24 3.81
CA MET A 29 -8.00 -11.28 3.68
C MET A 29 -8.41 -12.04 2.43
N LEU A 30 -7.68 -11.84 1.33
CA LEU A 30 -7.96 -12.53 0.10
C LEU A 30 -7.78 -14.04 0.24
N SER A 31 -6.74 -14.45 0.97
CA SER A 31 -6.47 -15.87 1.14
C SER A 31 -7.57 -16.56 1.95
N GLU A 32 -8.32 -15.79 2.73
CA GLU A 32 -9.37 -16.35 3.57
C GLU A 32 -10.77 -16.13 3.02
N GLU A 33 -10.88 -15.40 1.92
CA GLU A 33 -12.19 -15.03 1.41
C GLU A 33 -12.70 -16.04 0.40
N ALA A 34 -13.92 -16.52 0.62
CA ALA A 34 -14.52 -17.48 -0.28
C ALA A 34 -15.44 -16.84 -1.33
N ASP A 35 -15.93 -15.66 -1.03
CA ASP A 35 -16.86 -15.00 -1.94
C ASP A 35 -16.12 -14.38 -3.11
N GLU A 36 -16.50 -14.76 -4.31
CA GLU A 36 -15.76 -14.35 -5.50
C GLU A 36 -15.80 -12.83 -5.71
N ALA A 37 -16.94 -12.20 -5.48
CA ALA A 37 -17.03 -10.75 -5.67
C ALA A 37 -16.10 -10.03 -4.70
N LYS A 38 -16.02 -10.50 -3.45
CA LYS A 38 -15.13 -9.90 -2.48
C LYS A 38 -13.68 -10.18 -2.84
N ARG A 39 -13.41 -11.37 -3.37
CA ARG A 39 -12.05 -11.68 -3.81
C ARG A 39 -11.60 -10.73 -4.90
N GLN A 40 -12.47 -10.43 -5.83
CA GLN A 40 -12.12 -9.51 -6.90
C GLN A 40 -11.87 -8.10 -6.36
N THR A 41 -12.69 -7.66 -5.42
CA THR A 41 -12.50 -6.37 -4.80
C THR A 41 -11.15 -6.31 -4.09
N LEU A 42 -10.83 -7.36 -3.32
CA LEU A 42 -9.56 -7.38 -2.60
C LEU A 42 -8.37 -7.40 -3.56
N ALA A 43 -8.48 -8.17 -4.64
CA ALA A 43 -7.41 -8.20 -5.63
C ALA A 43 -7.20 -6.82 -6.26
N HIS A 44 -8.28 -6.10 -6.51
CA HIS A 44 -8.19 -4.76 -7.07
C HIS A 44 -7.51 -3.81 -6.06
N LEU A 45 -7.89 -3.91 -4.79
CA LEU A 45 -7.29 -3.07 -3.77
C LEU A 45 -5.80 -3.35 -3.63
N ILE A 46 -5.41 -4.61 -3.71
CA ILE A 46 -4.00 -4.97 -3.66
C ILE A 46 -3.26 -4.34 -4.84
N THR A 47 -3.84 -4.41 -6.01
CA THR A 47 -3.22 -3.83 -7.20
C THR A 47 -3.03 -2.31 -7.03
N GLU A 48 -4.03 -1.65 -6.45
CA GLU A 48 -3.92 -0.21 -6.22
C GLU A 48 -2.83 0.13 -5.22
N GLU A 49 -2.73 -0.67 -4.15
CA GLU A 49 -1.69 -0.40 -3.16
C GLU A 49 -0.30 -0.66 -3.73
N LYS A 50 -0.17 -1.69 -4.55
CA LYS A 50 1.11 -1.95 -5.21
C LYS A 50 1.48 -0.84 -6.18
N ALA A 51 0.50 -0.27 -6.86
CA ALA A 51 0.76 0.86 -7.74
C ALA A 51 1.27 2.06 -6.95
N LYS A 52 0.75 2.26 -5.74
CA LYS A 52 1.25 3.33 -4.89
C LYS A 52 2.70 3.08 -4.50
N LEU A 53 3.04 1.84 -4.18
CA LEU A 53 4.42 1.52 -3.85
C LEU A 53 5.34 1.76 -5.04
N ASP A 54 4.90 1.39 -6.22
CA ASP A 54 5.70 1.63 -7.42
C ASP A 54 5.91 3.12 -7.66
N ALA A 55 4.90 3.92 -7.38
CA ALA A 55 5.01 5.37 -7.57
C ALA A 55 5.94 6.00 -6.55
N LEU A 56 5.90 5.49 -5.30
CA LEU A 56 6.75 6.04 -4.24
C LEU A 56 8.17 5.51 -4.32
N PHE A 57 8.35 4.38 -4.97
CA PHE A 57 9.63 3.70 -5.01
C PHE A 57 9.93 3.33 -6.44
N PRO A 58 10.26 4.32 -7.26
CA PRO A 58 10.44 4.07 -8.68
C PRO A 58 11.49 3.01 -8.93
N ARG A 59 11.34 2.30 -10.03
CA ARG A 59 12.24 1.25 -10.33
C ARG A 59 13.46 1.73 -10.99
N ALA A 60 13.99 2.78 -10.51
CA ALA A 60 15.17 3.34 -11.11
C ALA A 60 16.32 2.37 -11.06
N PHE A 61 16.25 1.45 -10.13
CA PHE A 61 17.30 0.48 -10.02
C PHE A 61 16.90 -0.84 -10.59
N ALA A 62 15.83 -0.87 -11.25
CA ALA A 62 15.39 -2.16 -11.78
C ALA A 62 16.19 -2.56 -12.98
#